data_6dcfba24925733cba6ccf967824ac95c
#
_entry.id   6dcfba24925733cba6ccf967824ac95c
#
_cell.length_a   1.000
_cell.length_b   1.000
_cell.length_c   1.000
_cell.angle_alpha   90.00
_cell.angle_beta   90.00
_cell.angle_gamma   90.00
#
_symmetry.space_group_name_H-M   'P 1'
#
loop_
_entity.id
_entity.type
_entity.pdbx_description
1 polymer ?
#
loop_
_entity_poly.entity_id
_entity_poly.type
_entity_poly.pdbx_seq_one_letter_code
_entity_poly.pdbx_strand_id
1 'polypeptide(L)'
;MGKRMITYLLVLGAVGYLFLMYIYPALSGLLIFVLLYPAAGIVYLIFAGRGLSARVKRLSDYGEKEQQMKVSIQVCRESSLWIGKCRILLEMEHAVSGIRQKDSLWLSEKQADYTFEPDRCGEWKLTITEVRIYDFIGILSAGKKQQEKERFTVLPKICAMPVEIGRRTREFPVEPETYSNERGGQDATEIYQIREYHIPAPVQMIHWKISAKAGKMMVKESSHPLGCAVCIRLWLSDAAKDFKKLERMMEICASLSRTLVEEHCMHVVAWFDQKNVRVVRWRVKDEETFYEMLW
;
A
#
# COMPACT_ATOMS: atom_id res chain seq x y z
N MET A 1 -2.27 23.76 -25.30
CA MET A 1 -2.23 25.22 -25.32
C MET A 1 -2.17 25.78 -26.75
N GLY A 2 -1.23 25.38 -27.61
CA GLY A 2 -1.07 25.96 -28.94
C GLY A 2 -2.33 26.03 -29.81
N LYS A 3 -3.10 24.91 -29.89
CA LYS A 3 -4.33 24.87 -30.70
C LYS A 3 -5.37 25.92 -30.25
N ARG A 4 -5.61 26.07 -28.94
CA ARG A 4 -6.59 27.03 -28.41
C ARG A 4 -6.14 28.47 -28.59
N MET A 5 -4.84 28.75 -28.47
CA MET A 5 -4.28 30.06 -28.73
C MET A 5 -4.41 30.44 -30.22
N ILE A 6 -4.15 29.48 -31.11
CA ILE A 6 -4.37 29.69 -32.56
C ILE A 6 -5.85 29.99 -32.85
N THR A 7 -6.77 29.21 -32.27
CA THR A 7 -8.21 29.44 -32.42
C THR A 7 -8.60 30.84 -31.92
N TYR A 8 -8.06 31.27 -30.77
CA TYR A 8 -8.31 32.62 -30.26
C TYR A 8 -7.81 33.70 -31.20
N LEU A 9 -6.59 33.56 -31.77
CA LEU A 9 -6.04 34.51 -32.74
C LEU A 9 -6.86 34.56 -34.02
N LEU A 10 -7.37 33.42 -34.50
CA LEU A 10 -8.27 33.37 -35.66
C LEU A 10 -9.60 34.10 -35.38
N VAL A 11 -10.18 33.89 -34.18
CA VAL A 11 -11.41 34.58 -33.76
C VAL A 11 -11.15 36.09 -33.66
N LEU A 12 -10.04 36.50 -33.06
CA LEU A 12 -9.64 37.91 -32.96
C LEU A 12 -9.49 38.54 -34.35
N GLY A 13 -8.81 37.85 -35.27
CA GLY A 13 -8.64 38.29 -36.66
C GLY A 13 -9.98 38.40 -37.41
N ALA A 14 -10.87 37.40 -37.25
CA ALA A 14 -12.19 37.42 -37.87
C ALA A 14 -13.07 38.57 -37.34
N VAL A 15 -13.11 38.76 -36.01
CA VAL A 15 -13.86 39.88 -35.40
C VAL A 15 -13.28 41.21 -35.81
N GLY A 16 -11.94 41.36 -35.89
CA GLY A 16 -11.28 42.57 -36.36
C GLY A 16 -11.59 42.87 -37.83
N TYR A 17 -11.57 41.85 -38.70
CA TYR A 17 -11.96 41.98 -40.10
C TYR A 17 -13.42 42.43 -40.26
N LEU A 18 -14.35 41.79 -39.54
CA LEU A 18 -15.77 42.18 -39.56
C LEU A 18 -15.99 43.61 -39.05
N PHE A 19 -15.26 44.02 -38.01
CA PHE A 19 -15.31 45.40 -37.51
C PHE A 19 -14.86 46.41 -38.53
N LEU A 20 -13.82 46.13 -39.32
CA LEU A 20 -13.34 47.00 -40.39
C LEU A 20 -14.30 47.10 -41.58
N MET A 21 -15.02 45.99 -41.88
CA MET A 21 -15.98 45.95 -42.99
C MET A 21 -17.35 46.53 -42.62
N TYR A 22 -17.77 46.33 -41.38
CA TYR A 22 -19.11 46.70 -40.90
C TYR A 22 -18.97 47.53 -39.62
N ILE A 23 -19.12 48.86 -39.74
CA ILE A 23 -18.98 49.78 -38.60
C ILE A 23 -20.26 49.72 -37.72
N TYR A 24 -20.54 48.58 -37.11
CA TYR A 24 -21.62 48.45 -36.14
C TYR A 24 -21.14 48.59 -34.69
N PRO A 25 -21.84 49.33 -33.81
CA PRO A 25 -21.46 49.50 -32.41
C PRO A 25 -21.33 48.17 -31.65
N ALA A 26 -22.12 47.16 -32.00
CA ALA A 26 -22.06 45.85 -31.42
C ALA A 26 -20.72 45.11 -31.69
N LEU A 27 -20.14 45.28 -32.89
CA LEU A 27 -18.86 44.70 -33.27
C LEU A 27 -17.70 45.37 -32.54
N SER A 28 -17.79 46.70 -32.29
CA SER A 28 -16.77 47.37 -31.47
C SER A 28 -16.76 46.87 -30.04
N GLY A 29 -17.94 46.66 -29.43
CA GLY A 29 -18.07 46.06 -28.10
C GLY A 29 -17.51 44.65 -28.05
N LEU A 30 -17.79 43.81 -29.06
CA LEU A 30 -17.25 42.44 -29.15
C LEU A 30 -15.72 42.44 -29.30
N LEU A 31 -15.18 43.34 -30.14
CA LEU A 31 -13.73 43.46 -30.33
C LEU A 31 -13.02 43.87 -29.03
N ILE A 32 -13.57 44.84 -28.29
CA ILE A 32 -13.05 45.29 -27.01
C ILE A 32 -13.09 44.12 -25.99
N PHE A 33 -14.20 43.36 -25.95
CA PHE A 33 -14.33 42.20 -25.06
C PHE A 33 -13.28 41.14 -25.36
N VAL A 34 -13.09 40.78 -26.63
CA VAL A 34 -12.08 39.79 -27.04
C VAL A 34 -10.68 40.28 -26.72
N LEU A 35 -10.36 41.57 -26.93
CA LEU A 35 -9.06 42.15 -26.60
C LEU A 35 -8.78 42.19 -25.09
N LEU A 36 -9.78 42.48 -24.25
CA LEU A 36 -9.63 42.55 -22.79
C LEU A 36 -9.61 41.17 -22.13
N TYR A 37 -10.09 40.15 -22.81
CA TYR A 37 -10.18 38.81 -22.25
C TYR A 37 -8.83 38.25 -21.69
N PRO A 38 -7.67 38.35 -22.40
CA PRO A 38 -6.40 37.87 -21.87
C PRO A 38 -5.96 38.64 -20.63
N ALA A 39 -6.19 39.93 -20.56
CA ALA A 39 -5.87 40.77 -19.41
C ALA A 39 -6.70 40.32 -18.18
N ALA A 40 -8.00 40.14 -18.36
CA ALA A 40 -8.89 39.61 -17.33
C ALA A 40 -8.48 38.19 -16.90
N GLY A 41 -8.08 37.33 -17.84
CA GLY A 41 -7.57 35.99 -17.58
C GLY A 41 -6.28 35.97 -16.75
N ILE A 42 -5.35 36.89 -17.02
CA ILE A 42 -4.12 37.05 -16.22
C ILE A 42 -4.47 37.46 -14.79
N VAL A 43 -5.31 38.51 -14.64
CA VAL A 43 -5.75 38.95 -13.31
C VAL A 43 -6.43 37.83 -12.55
N TYR A 44 -7.34 37.09 -13.20
CA TYR A 44 -7.99 35.93 -12.61
C TYR A 44 -6.96 34.88 -12.14
N LEU A 45 -5.97 34.52 -12.98
CA LEU A 45 -4.96 33.49 -12.63
C LEU A 45 -4.07 33.94 -11.47
N ILE A 46 -3.74 35.23 -11.35
CA ILE A 46 -2.97 35.78 -10.23
C ILE A 46 -3.75 35.62 -8.93
N PHE A 47 -5.03 35.97 -8.92
CA PHE A 47 -5.86 35.85 -7.73
C PHE A 47 -6.21 34.38 -7.39
N ALA A 48 -6.58 33.58 -8.38
CA ALA A 48 -6.91 32.16 -8.19
C ALA A 48 -5.71 31.31 -7.80
N GLY A 49 -4.50 31.70 -8.22
CA GLY A 49 -3.25 31.00 -7.89
C GLY A 49 -2.69 31.31 -6.51
N ARG A 50 -3.26 32.30 -5.78
CA ARG A 50 -2.81 32.63 -4.42
C ARG A 50 -3.12 31.50 -3.46
N GLY A 51 -2.11 31.06 -2.71
CA GLY A 51 -2.26 29.97 -1.73
C GLY A 51 -2.56 28.60 -2.33
N LEU A 52 -2.44 28.45 -3.68
CA LEU A 52 -2.69 27.18 -4.35
C LEU A 52 -1.69 26.12 -3.88
N SER A 53 -2.21 25.01 -3.37
CA SER A 53 -1.43 23.82 -3.00
C SER A 53 -2.30 22.57 -3.18
N ALA A 54 -1.66 21.43 -3.39
CA ALA A 54 -2.35 20.15 -3.39
C ALA A 54 -1.78 19.27 -2.29
N ARG A 55 -2.63 18.54 -1.59
CA ARG A 55 -2.26 17.59 -0.57
C ARG A 55 -2.80 16.22 -0.90
N VAL A 56 -1.99 15.21 -0.61
CA VAL A 56 -2.41 13.82 -0.73
C VAL A 56 -3.10 13.45 0.58
N LYS A 57 -4.34 12.97 0.49
CA LYS A 57 -5.06 12.36 1.58
C LYS A 57 -5.10 10.87 1.31
N ARG A 58 -4.29 10.11 2.04
CA ARG A 58 -4.21 8.67 1.86
C ARG A 58 -5.52 8.00 2.27
N LEU A 59 -6.02 7.06 1.45
CA LEU A 59 -7.18 6.23 1.78
C LEU A 59 -6.75 4.91 2.46
N SER A 60 -5.59 4.37 2.08
CA SER A 60 -5.02 3.16 2.68
C SER A 60 -3.50 3.28 2.78
N ASP A 61 -2.93 2.70 3.83
CA ASP A 61 -1.48 2.70 4.04
C ASP A 61 -0.76 1.66 3.17
N TYR A 62 -1.49 0.66 2.71
CA TYR A 62 -0.98 -0.41 1.88
C TYR A 62 -1.98 -0.80 0.79
N GLY A 63 -1.47 -1.39 -0.26
CA GLY A 63 -2.23 -1.99 -1.34
C GLY A 63 -1.56 -3.28 -1.78
N GLU A 64 -2.25 -4.06 -2.58
CA GLU A 64 -1.70 -5.26 -3.19
C GLU A 64 -1.31 -5.00 -4.64
N LYS A 65 -0.32 -5.73 -5.12
CA LYS A 65 0.11 -5.70 -6.51
C LYS A 65 -1.05 -6.09 -7.44
N GLU A 66 -1.15 -5.39 -8.58
CA GLU A 66 -2.20 -5.59 -9.60
C GLU A 66 -3.64 -5.29 -9.09
N GLN A 67 -3.78 -4.66 -7.94
CA GLN A 67 -5.07 -4.15 -7.48
C GLN A 67 -5.14 -2.63 -7.65
N GLN A 68 -6.35 -2.16 -7.94
CA GLN A 68 -6.58 -0.73 -8.09
C GLN A 68 -6.49 -0.01 -6.74
N MET A 69 -5.48 0.82 -6.59
CA MET A 69 -5.33 1.71 -5.44
C MET A 69 -5.94 3.07 -5.74
N LYS A 70 -6.66 3.61 -4.76
CA LYS A 70 -7.25 4.95 -4.84
C LYS A 70 -6.55 5.87 -3.87
N VAL A 71 -6.10 7.00 -4.39
CA VAL A 71 -5.47 8.05 -3.59
C VAL A 71 -6.26 9.33 -3.80
N SER A 72 -6.84 9.87 -2.74
CA SER A 72 -7.54 11.14 -2.80
C SER A 72 -6.56 12.30 -2.75
N ILE A 73 -6.65 13.18 -3.73
CA ILE A 73 -5.87 14.40 -3.81
C ILE A 73 -6.79 15.59 -3.62
N GLN A 74 -6.47 16.39 -2.61
CA GLN A 74 -7.23 17.60 -2.29
C GLN A 74 -6.44 18.85 -2.68
N VAL A 75 -7.09 19.77 -3.37
CA VAL A 75 -6.55 21.10 -3.68
C VAL A 75 -6.95 22.05 -2.58
N CYS A 76 -5.95 22.60 -1.89
CA CYS A 76 -6.09 23.64 -0.88
C CYS A 76 -5.77 25.00 -1.50
N ARG A 77 -6.49 26.03 -1.12
CA ARG A 77 -6.31 27.40 -1.59
C ARG A 77 -6.80 28.40 -0.55
N GLU A 78 -6.27 29.61 -0.62
CA GLU A 78 -6.71 30.72 0.22
C GLU A 78 -7.89 31.50 -0.41
N SER A 79 -7.97 31.49 -1.76
CA SER A 79 -9.00 32.26 -2.46
C SER A 79 -10.32 31.51 -2.56
N SER A 80 -11.44 32.22 -2.41
CA SER A 80 -12.81 31.71 -2.59
C SER A 80 -13.24 31.64 -4.05
N LEU A 81 -12.43 32.12 -4.99
CA LEU A 81 -12.76 32.15 -6.42
C LEU A 81 -12.96 30.75 -6.98
N TRP A 82 -13.94 30.59 -7.85
CA TRP A 82 -14.18 29.33 -8.54
C TRP A 82 -12.97 28.95 -9.42
N ILE A 83 -12.52 27.70 -9.36
CA ILE A 83 -11.48 27.17 -10.26
C ILE A 83 -12.17 26.37 -11.35
N GLY A 84 -12.03 26.83 -12.60
CA GLY A 84 -12.63 26.12 -13.72
C GLY A 84 -12.02 24.77 -13.98
N LYS A 85 -10.73 24.70 -14.24
CA LYS A 85 -9.97 23.48 -14.52
C LYS A 85 -8.62 23.53 -13.83
N CYS A 86 -8.33 22.49 -13.08
CA CYS A 86 -7.03 22.29 -12.43
C CYS A 86 -6.40 21.01 -12.96
N ARG A 87 -5.10 21.04 -13.24
CA ARG A 87 -4.32 19.86 -13.61
C ARG A 87 -3.20 19.69 -12.61
N ILE A 88 -3.13 18.52 -12.00
CA ILE A 88 -2.06 18.13 -11.10
C ILE A 88 -1.11 17.20 -11.85
N LEU A 89 0.16 17.50 -11.81
CA LEU A 89 1.22 16.63 -12.34
C LEU A 89 1.77 15.79 -11.21
N LEU A 90 1.71 14.48 -11.40
CA LEU A 90 2.12 13.46 -10.44
C LEU A 90 3.34 12.74 -10.98
N GLU A 91 4.26 12.40 -10.10
CA GLU A 91 5.39 11.52 -10.38
C GLU A 91 5.39 10.40 -9.36
N MET A 92 5.30 9.16 -9.83
CA MET A 92 5.43 7.96 -9.01
C MET A 92 6.79 7.36 -9.23
N GLU A 93 7.50 7.08 -8.15
CA GLU A 93 8.83 6.48 -8.17
C GLU A 93 8.82 5.22 -7.31
N HIS A 94 9.24 4.10 -7.89
CA HIS A 94 9.45 2.86 -7.16
C HIS A 94 10.84 2.88 -6.50
N ALA A 95 10.89 2.76 -5.17
CA ALA A 95 12.10 3.00 -4.39
C ALA A 95 13.27 2.06 -4.74
N VAL A 96 12.97 0.79 -5.03
CA VAL A 96 14.00 -0.23 -5.28
C VAL A 96 14.46 -0.23 -6.74
N SER A 97 13.53 -0.17 -7.71
CA SER A 97 13.89 -0.22 -9.13
C SER A 97 14.22 1.13 -9.75
N GLY A 98 13.92 2.24 -9.05
CA GLY A 98 14.13 3.60 -9.56
C GLY A 98 13.27 3.97 -10.77
N ILE A 99 12.27 3.15 -11.12
CA ILE A 99 11.36 3.42 -12.22
C ILE A 99 10.47 4.60 -11.85
N ARG A 100 10.37 5.56 -12.77
CA ARG A 100 9.55 6.76 -12.62
C ARG A 100 8.46 6.77 -13.65
N GLN A 101 7.24 6.97 -13.19
CA GLN A 101 6.06 7.14 -14.03
C GLN A 101 5.48 8.53 -13.77
N LYS A 102 5.26 9.27 -14.85
CA LYS A 102 4.63 10.60 -14.77
C LYS A 102 3.21 10.52 -15.27
N ASP A 103 2.32 11.07 -14.49
CA ASP A 103 0.91 11.12 -14.83
C ASP A 103 0.30 12.48 -14.50
N SER A 104 -0.92 12.70 -14.91
CA SER A 104 -1.60 13.97 -14.68
C SER A 104 -3.08 13.77 -14.44
N LEU A 105 -3.55 14.32 -13.35
CA LEU A 105 -4.95 14.29 -12.94
C LEU A 105 -5.62 15.62 -13.25
N TRP A 106 -6.79 15.55 -13.88
CA TRP A 106 -7.65 16.73 -14.08
C TRP A 106 -8.68 16.80 -12.97
N LEU A 107 -8.77 17.96 -12.32
CA LEU A 107 -9.76 18.23 -11.30
C LEU A 107 -10.71 19.32 -11.78
N SER A 108 -11.99 19.07 -11.61
CA SER A 108 -13.06 20.07 -11.74
C SER A 108 -13.60 20.49 -10.37
N GLU A 109 -13.31 19.73 -9.33
CA GLU A 109 -13.74 19.92 -7.96
C GLU A 109 -12.55 20.10 -7.01
N LYS A 110 -12.82 20.34 -5.73
CA LYS A 110 -11.78 20.53 -4.71
C LYS A 110 -11.00 19.25 -4.41
N GLN A 111 -11.57 18.08 -4.72
CA GLN A 111 -11.00 16.79 -4.46
C GLN A 111 -11.23 15.89 -5.67
N ALA A 112 -10.26 15.07 -6.00
CA ALA A 112 -10.41 13.98 -6.96
C ALA A 112 -9.62 12.76 -6.54
N ASP A 113 -10.13 11.61 -6.90
CA ASP A 113 -9.48 10.34 -6.66
C ASP A 113 -8.61 9.98 -7.86
N TYR A 114 -7.35 9.73 -7.57
CA TYR A 114 -6.40 9.19 -8.53
C TYR A 114 -6.34 7.69 -8.34
N THR A 115 -6.66 6.95 -9.39
CA THR A 115 -6.60 5.50 -9.39
C THR A 115 -5.40 5.05 -10.19
N PHE A 116 -4.59 4.20 -9.62
CA PHE A 116 -3.46 3.58 -10.30
C PHE A 116 -3.37 2.10 -9.91
N GLU A 117 -2.72 1.32 -10.75
CA GLU A 117 -2.52 -0.10 -10.59
C GLU A 117 -1.01 -0.35 -10.54
N PRO A 118 -0.44 -0.63 -9.35
CA PRO A 118 0.98 -0.87 -9.21
C PRO A 118 1.37 -2.21 -9.86
N ASP A 119 2.31 -2.17 -10.76
CA ASP A 119 2.87 -3.35 -11.44
C ASP A 119 3.95 -4.06 -10.63
N ARG A 120 4.39 -3.48 -9.50
CA ARG A 120 5.48 -3.97 -8.67
C ARG A 120 5.19 -3.84 -7.19
N CYS A 121 5.65 -4.83 -6.41
CA CYS A 121 5.61 -4.77 -4.95
C CYS A 121 6.80 -3.98 -4.38
N GLY A 122 6.59 -3.42 -3.18
CA GLY A 122 7.59 -2.66 -2.44
C GLY A 122 7.19 -1.21 -2.16
N GLU A 123 8.15 -0.40 -1.74
CA GLU A 123 7.90 1.01 -1.40
C GLU A 123 7.79 1.87 -2.66
N TRP A 124 6.67 2.59 -2.75
CA TRP A 124 6.39 3.58 -3.78
C TRP A 124 6.33 4.97 -3.18
N LYS A 125 6.79 5.94 -3.95
CA LYS A 125 6.78 7.33 -3.60
C LYS A 125 5.97 8.13 -4.61
N LEU A 126 4.87 8.69 -4.16
CA LEU A 126 4.05 9.62 -4.91
C LEU A 126 4.52 11.04 -4.64
N THR A 127 4.87 11.77 -5.69
CA THR A 127 5.29 13.16 -5.59
C THR A 127 4.38 14.02 -6.44
N ILE A 128 3.77 15.04 -5.84
CA ILE A 128 3.08 16.10 -6.60
C ILE A 128 4.15 17.10 -7.04
N THR A 129 4.36 17.19 -8.35
CA THR A 129 5.43 18.04 -8.92
C THR A 129 4.94 19.44 -9.26
N GLU A 130 3.72 19.57 -9.75
CA GLU A 130 3.15 20.86 -10.16
C GLU A 130 1.63 20.84 -10.07
N VAL A 131 1.05 21.92 -9.62
CA VAL A 131 -0.40 22.19 -9.69
C VAL A 131 -0.61 23.34 -10.67
N ARG A 132 -1.39 23.10 -11.72
CA ARG A 132 -1.62 24.05 -12.79
C ARG A 132 -3.09 24.37 -12.92
N ILE A 133 -3.44 25.64 -12.84
CA ILE A 133 -4.81 26.14 -13.07
C ILE A 133 -4.90 26.80 -14.45
N TYR A 134 -6.08 26.73 -15.01
CA TYR A 134 -6.40 27.27 -16.32
C TYR A 134 -7.48 28.35 -16.21
N ASP A 135 -7.47 29.29 -17.11
CA ASP A 135 -8.57 30.25 -17.31
C ASP A 135 -9.81 29.51 -17.85
N PHE A 136 -10.92 30.21 -17.98
CA PHE A 136 -12.21 29.64 -18.40
C PHE A 136 -12.15 28.94 -19.75
N ILE A 137 -11.48 29.54 -20.75
CA ILE A 137 -11.32 28.94 -22.09
C ILE A 137 -10.13 28.00 -22.15
N GLY A 138 -9.16 28.12 -21.23
CA GLY A 138 -7.96 27.33 -21.18
C GLY A 138 -6.89 27.76 -22.16
N ILE A 139 -6.83 29.05 -22.46
CA ILE A 139 -5.79 29.71 -23.28
C ILE A 139 -4.58 29.99 -22.40
N LEU A 140 -4.82 30.55 -21.22
CA LEU A 140 -3.81 30.88 -20.23
C LEU A 140 -3.77 29.85 -19.10
N SER A 141 -2.61 29.68 -18.51
CA SER A 141 -2.45 28.83 -17.35
C SER A 141 -1.38 29.36 -16.42
N ALA A 142 -1.58 29.20 -15.12
CA ALA A 142 -0.58 29.44 -14.09
C ALA A 142 -0.28 28.13 -13.35
N GLY A 143 1.00 27.82 -13.19
CA GLY A 143 1.46 26.63 -12.48
C GLY A 143 2.28 26.99 -11.26
N LYS A 144 2.06 26.30 -10.17
CA LYS A 144 2.90 26.36 -8.96
C LYS A 144 3.58 25.04 -8.77
N LYS A 145 4.91 25.05 -8.76
CA LYS A 145 5.71 23.87 -8.44
C LYS A 145 5.59 23.57 -6.96
N GLN A 146 5.43 22.31 -6.64
CA GLN A 146 5.30 21.79 -5.29
C GLN A 146 6.07 20.47 -5.19
N GLN A 147 6.52 20.11 -4.01
CA GLN A 147 7.16 18.82 -3.74
C GLN A 147 6.52 18.19 -2.51
N GLU A 148 5.24 17.88 -2.63
CA GLU A 148 4.56 17.04 -1.65
C GLU A 148 4.89 15.59 -1.96
N LYS A 149 5.35 14.87 -0.95
CA LYS A 149 5.83 13.49 -1.10
C LYS A 149 5.10 12.61 -0.10
N GLU A 150 4.46 11.57 -0.62
CA GLU A 150 3.85 10.53 0.18
C GLU A 150 4.46 9.18 -0.18
N ARG A 151 4.58 8.31 0.81
CA ARG A 151 5.08 6.96 0.64
C ARG A 151 3.98 5.98 1.00
N PHE A 152 3.91 4.91 0.26
CA PHE A 152 3.00 3.82 0.52
C PHE A 152 3.67 2.52 0.11
N THR A 153 3.24 1.42 0.73
CA THR A 153 3.79 0.11 0.48
C THR A 153 2.81 -0.72 -0.34
N VAL A 154 3.32 -1.37 -1.38
CA VAL A 154 2.57 -2.32 -2.19
C VAL A 154 3.03 -3.71 -1.79
N LEU A 155 2.09 -4.49 -1.23
CA LEU A 155 2.33 -5.86 -0.83
C LEU A 155 2.47 -6.78 -2.05
N PRO A 156 3.25 -7.85 -1.96
CA PRO A 156 3.32 -8.85 -3.01
C PRO A 156 1.97 -9.52 -3.22
N LYS A 157 1.71 -9.95 -4.44
CA LYS A 157 0.50 -10.71 -4.75
C LYS A 157 0.53 -12.06 -4.02
N ILE A 158 -0.52 -12.33 -3.27
CA ILE A 158 -0.68 -13.58 -2.53
C ILE A 158 -1.54 -14.53 -3.35
N CYS A 159 -0.99 -15.69 -3.68
CA CYS A 159 -1.70 -16.74 -4.39
C CYS A 159 -1.87 -17.95 -3.46
N ALA A 160 -3.05 -18.56 -3.45
CA ALA A 160 -3.26 -19.79 -2.71
C ALA A 160 -2.33 -20.90 -3.26
N MET A 161 -1.50 -21.46 -2.40
CA MET A 161 -0.59 -22.56 -2.73
C MET A 161 -1.04 -23.81 -1.98
N PRO A 162 -1.30 -24.94 -2.66
CA PRO A 162 -1.60 -26.18 -1.97
C PRO A 162 -0.33 -26.68 -1.28
N VAL A 163 -0.32 -26.62 0.07
CA VAL A 163 0.78 -27.14 0.89
C VAL A 163 0.22 -28.19 1.82
N GLU A 164 0.71 -29.42 1.71
CA GLU A 164 0.39 -30.48 2.65
C GLU A 164 1.42 -30.51 3.79
N ILE A 165 0.96 -30.22 5.00
CA ILE A 165 1.81 -30.27 6.19
C ILE A 165 1.69 -31.65 6.81
N GLY A 166 2.75 -32.46 6.70
CA GLY A 166 2.81 -33.79 7.28
C GLY A 166 2.72 -33.78 8.82
N ARG A 167 2.15 -34.85 9.42
CA ARG A 167 2.04 -34.97 10.87
C ARG A 167 3.37 -34.79 11.59
N ARG A 168 4.46 -35.33 11.04
CA ARG A 168 5.81 -35.18 11.60
C ARG A 168 6.29 -33.74 11.70
N THR A 169 5.89 -32.90 10.78
CA THR A 169 6.23 -31.46 10.78
C THR A 169 5.45 -30.72 11.86
N ARG A 170 4.18 -31.08 12.08
CA ARG A 170 3.33 -30.50 13.14
C ARG A 170 3.74 -30.95 14.54
N GLU A 171 4.28 -32.17 14.68
CA GLU A 171 4.66 -32.79 15.96
C GLU A 171 6.17 -32.62 16.27
N PHE A 172 6.89 -31.83 15.47
CA PHE A 172 8.32 -31.62 15.68
C PHE A 172 8.54 -30.78 16.95
N PRO A 173 9.32 -31.30 17.94
CA PRO A 173 9.59 -30.62 19.21
C PRO A 173 10.55 -29.44 18.97
N VAL A 174 10.00 -28.31 18.58
CA VAL A 174 10.65 -26.99 18.74
C VAL A 174 10.23 -26.51 20.12
N GLU A 175 11.04 -25.73 20.84
CA GLU A 175 10.65 -25.12 22.12
C GLU A 175 9.21 -24.60 22.02
N PRO A 176 8.26 -25.25 22.67
CA PRO A 176 6.86 -24.99 22.45
C PRO A 176 6.48 -23.70 23.17
N GLU A 177 6.11 -22.69 22.42
CA GLU A 177 5.52 -21.47 22.99
C GLU A 177 4.02 -21.63 23.24
N THR A 178 3.40 -22.62 22.60
CA THR A 178 1.97 -22.92 22.71
C THR A 178 1.74 -24.42 22.88
N TYR A 179 0.77 -24.75 23.72
CA TYR A 179 0.36 -26.11 23.99
C TYR A 179 -1.08 -26.33 23.50
N SER A 180 -1.38 -27.54 23.09
CA SER A 180 -2.72 -27.93 22.68
C SER A 180 -3.67 -27.92 23.88
N ASN A 181 -4.78 -27.22 23.75
CA ASN A 181 -5.89 -27.27 24.72
C ASN A 181 -6.84 -28.44 24.48
N GLU A 182 -6.64 -29.23 23.42
CA GLU A 182 -7.55 -30.30 23.01
C GLU A 182 -6.95 -31.70 23.18
N ARG A 183 -5.63 -31.81 23.27
CA ARG A 183 -4.94 -33.12 23.34
C ARG A 183 -3.84 -33.09 24.36
N GLY A 184 -3.83 -34.15 25.20
CA GLY A 184 -2.69 -34.46 26.03
C GLY A 184 -1.50 -34.98 25.22
N GLY A 185 -0.28 -34.70 25.66
CA GLY A 185 0.99 -35.05 25.02
C GLY A 185 1.99 -35.71 25.99
N GLN A 186 3.27 -35.66 25.62
CA GLN A 186 4.35 -36.24 26.40
C GLN A 186 5.29 -35.20 27.04
N ASP A 187 5.01 -33.90 26.85
CA ASP A 187 5.84 -32.87 27.44
C ASP A 187 5.54 -32.68 28.92
N ALA A 188 6.47 -33.12 29.76
CA ALA A 188 6.34 -33.06 31.21
C ALA A 188 6.48 -31.64 31.81
N THR A 189 6.83 -30.64 31.00
CA THR A 189 7.04 -29.27 31.47
C THR A 189 5.73 -28.55 31.77
N GLU A 190 4.64 -28.94 31.09
CA GLU A 190 3.33 -28.36 31.31
C GLU A 190 2.24 -29.42 31.48
N ILE A 191 1.31 -29.20 32.41
CA ILE A 191 0.23 -30.12 32.72
C ILE A 191 -1.02 -29.66 32.00
N TYR A 192 -1.52 -30.47 31.07
CA TYR A 192 -2.75 -30.27 30.34
C TYR A 192 -3.97 -30.35 31.24
N GLN A 193 -4.10 -31.50 31.97
CA GLN A 193 -5.18 -31.71 32.91
C GLN A 193 -4.80 -32.76 33.98
N ILE A 194 -5.62 -32.81 35.02
CA ILE A 194 -5.52 -33.83 36.04
C ILE A 194 -6.78 -34.69 35.99
N ARG A 195 -6.65 -35.97 35.69
CA ARG A 195 -7.77 -36.89 35.57
C ARG A 195 -7.65 -38.06 36.51
N GLU A 196 -8.71 -38.83 36.69
CA GLU A 196 -8.70 -40.06 37.47
C GLU A 196 -7.80 -41.12 36.81
N TYR A 197 -7.07 -41.87 37.63
CA TYR A 197 -6.15 -42.89 37.14
C TYR A 197 -6.93 -44.05 36.52
N HIS A 198 -6.58 -44.39 35.28
CA HIS A 198 -7.03 -45.58 34.58
C HIS A 198 -5.83 -46.33 33.99
N ILE A 199 -5.85 -47.68 34.11
CA ILE A 199 -4.85 -48.52 33.42
C ILE A 199 -5.06 -48.37 31.90
N PRO A 200 -3.96 -48.15 31.11
CA PRO A 200 -2.55 -48.41 31.37
C PRO A 200 -1.67 -47.17 31.70
N ALA A 201 -2.17 -46.16 32.37
CA ALA A 201 -1.39 -44.96 32.67
C ALA A 201 -0.15 -45.31 33.54
N PRO A 202 1.05 -44.75 33.26
CA PRO A 202 2.25 -44.97 34.04
C PRO A 202 2.11 -44.42 35.45
N VAL A 203 2.54 -45.20 36.44
CA VAL A 203 2.49 -44.86 37.88
C VAL A 203 3.29 -43.57 38.19
N GLN A 204 4.31 -43.28 37.41
CA GLN A 204 5.15 -42.09 37.52
C GLN A 204 4.40 -40.77 37.27
N MET A 205 3.26 -40.83 36.58
CA MET A 205 2.40 -39.66 36.30
C MET A 205 1.39 -39.37 37.41
N ILE A 206 1.34 -40.18 38.49
CA ILE A 206 0.40 -39.97 39.59
C ILE A 206 0.76 -38.69 40.34
N HIS A 207 -0.27 -37.83 40.51
CA HIS A 207 -0.15 -36.62 41.31
C HIS A 207 -0.47 -36.91 42.79
N TRP A 208 0.49 -37.41 43.54
CA TRP A 208 0.31 -37.87 44.91
C TRP A 208 -0.38 -36.86 45.83
N LYS A 209 -0.03 -35.57 45.74
CA LYS A 209 -0.60 -34.53 46.57
C LYS A 209 -2.11 -34.32 46.31
N ILE A 210 -2.56 -34.35 45.06
CA ILE A 210 -3.98 -34.20 44.70
C ILE A 210 -4.71 -35.52 44.99
N SER A 211 -4.09 -36.65 44.70
CA SER A 211 -4.67 -37.98 45.01
C SER A 211 -4.98 -38.14 46.50
N ALA A 212 -4.06 -37.74 47.38
CA ALA A 212 -4.27 -37.76 48.83
C ALA A 212 -5.42 -36.81 49.27
N LYS A 213 -5.59 -35.68 48.61
CA LYS A 213 -6.67 -34.72 48.93
C LYS A 213 -8.02 -35.15 48.36
N ALA A 214 -8.03 -35.80 47.20
CA ALA A 214 -9.26 -36.24 46.53
C ALA A 214 -9.75 -37.64 46.98
N GLY A 215 -8.94 -38.39 47.73
CA GLY A 215 -9.26 -39.78 48.11
C GLY A 215 -9.28 -40.78 46.95
N LYS A 216 -8.80 -40.40 45.79
CA LYS A 216 -8.76 -41.15 44.54
C LYS A 216 -7.42 -40.97 43.86
N MET A 217 -6.95 -41.98 43.14
CA MET A 217 -5.73 -41.82 42.35
C MET A 217 -5.93 -40.86 41.18
N MET A 218 -5.16 -39.79 41.15
CA MET A 218 -5.19 -38.76 40.11
C MET A 218 -3.89 -38.74 39.33
N VAL A 219 -3.98 -38.65 38.02
CA VAL A 219 -2.84 -38.64 37.08
C VAL A 219 -2.71 -37.28 36.43
N LYS A 220 -1.46 -36.81 36.33
CA LYS A 220 -1.10 -35.66 35.51
C LYS A 220 -1.07 -36.10 34.04
N GLU A 221 -1.80 -35.43 33.21
CA GLU A 221 -1.68 -35.57 31.76
C GLU A 221 -0.87 -34.42 31.25
N SER A 222 0.25 -34.71 30.60
CA SER A 222 1.16 -33.73 30.04
C SER A 222 0.55 -33.05 28.82
N SER A 223 0.96 -31.82 28.54
CA SER A 223 0.51 -31.08 27.39
C SER A 223 1.14 -31.59 26.09
N HIS A 224 0.44 -31.39 24.97
CA HIS A 224 0.97 -31.67 23.65
C HIS A 224 1.56 -30.38 23.09
N PRO A 225 2.88 -30.30 22.85
CA PRO A 225 3.50 -29.13 22.29
C PRO A 225 3.03 -28.91 20.84
N LEU A 226 2.51 -27.72 20.55
CA LEU A 226 2.22 -27.29 19.20
C LEU A 226 3.43 -26.53 18.66
N GLY A 227 4.19 -27.19 17.83
CA GLY A 227 5.34 -26.60 17.15
C GLY A 227 5.30 -26.94 15.66
N CYS A 228 5.70 -26.03 14.82
CA CYS A 228 5.91 -26.32 13.42
C CYS A 228 7.36 -26.00 13.06
N ALA A 229 8.08 -27.00 12.52
CA ALA A 229 9.49 -26.89 12.15
C ALA A 229 9.67 -26.42 10.69
N VAL A 230 8.83 -25.51 10.22
CA VAL A 230 8.96 -24.98 8.87
C VAL A 230 9.83 -23.71 8.89
N CYS A 231 10.87 -23.70 8.05
CA CYS A 231 11.71 -22.55 7.83
C CYS A 231 11.73 -22.20 6.35
N ILE A 232 11.22 -21.01 6.01
CA ILE A 232 11.30 -20.45 4.66
C ILE A 232 12.59 -19.65 4.59
N ARG A 233 13.56 -20.11 3.80
CA ARG A 233 14.83 -19.43 3.63
C ARG A 233 14.86 -18.67 2.33
N LEU A 234 15.03 -17.35 2.41
CA LEU A 234 15.18 -16.48 1.26
C LEU A 234 16.65 -16.30 0.89
N TRP A 235 16.98 -16.58 -0.37
CA TRP A 235 18.32 -16.44 -0.88
C TRP A 235 18.46 -15.14 -1.70
N LEU A 236 18.78 -14.02 -1.03
CA LEU A 236 18.75 -12.69 -1.62
C LEU A 236 19.96 -12.36 -2.48
N SER A 237 21.10 -13.07 -2.36
CA SER A 237 22.36 -12.72 -2.99
C SER A 237 22.31 -12.60 -4.54
N ASP A 238 21.59 -13.50 -5.19
CA ASP A 238 21.47 -13.52 -6.64
C ASP A 238 20.22 -12.79 -7.15
N ALA A 239 19.16 -12.77 -6.32
CA ALA A 239 17.92 -12.09 -6.64
C ALA A 239 18.05 -10.55 -6.57
N ALA A 240 18.96 -10.02 -5.76
CA ALA A 240 19.21 -8.58 -5.66
C ALA A 240 19.71 -7.94 -6.96
N LYS A 241 20.26 -8.74 -7.88
CA LYS A 241 20.72 -8.27 -9.20
C LYS A 241 19.60 -8.22 -10.24
N ASP A 242 18.54 -8.99 -10.05
CA ASP A 242 17.39 -9.07 -10.96
C ASP A 242 16.11 -8.83 -10.17
N PHE A 243 15.56 -7.62 -10.32
CA PHE A 243 14.37 -7.20 -9.60
C PHE A 243 13.17 -8.14 -9.84
N LYS A 244 13.00 -8.70 -11.04
CA LYS A 244 11.90 -9.64 -11.34
C LYS A 244 12.02 -10.93 -10.54
N LYS A 245 13.24 -11.43 -10.37
CA LYS A 245 13.49 -12.63 -9.53
C LYS A 245 13.22 -12.34 -8.06
N LEU A 246 13.66 -11.17 -7.58
CA LEU A 246 13.41 -10.75 -6.21
C LEU A 246 11.91 -10.66 -5.94
N GLU A 247 11.17 -9.98 -6.81
CA GLU A 247 9.74 -9.82 -6.71
C GLU A 247 9.01 -11.16 -6.68
N ARG A 248 9.33 -12.06 -7.61
CA ARG A 248 8.74 -13.41 -7.67
C ARG A 248 9.06 -14.24 -6.42
N MET A 249 10.26 -14.10 -5.88
CA MET A 249 10.64 -14.76 -4.64
C MET A 249 9.84 -14.23 -3.45
N MET A 250 9.59 -12.92 -3.38
CA MET A 250 8.74 -12.31 -2.35
C MET A 250 7.28 -12.77 -2.47
N GLU A 251 6.74 -12.86 -3.69
CA GLU A 251 5.39 -13.38 -3.94
C GLU A 251 5.24 -14.84 -3.51
N ILE A 252 6.22 -15.68 -3.83
CA ILE A 252 6.23 -17.09 -3.40
C ILE A 252 6.35 -17.19 -1.88
N CYS A 253 7.23 -16.41 -1.26
CA CYS A 253 7.40 -16.40 0.19
C CYS A 253 6.11 -15.97 0.89
N ALA A 254 5.49 -14.88 0.46
CA ALA A 254 4.24 -14.39 1.01
C ALA A 254 3.11 -15.40 0.86
N SER A 255 3.00 -16.04 -0.32
CA SER A 255 1.98 -17.05 -0.60
C SER A 255 2.15 -18.30 0.27
N LEU A 256 3.38 -18.81 0.39
CA LEU A 256 3.70 -19.96 1.27
C LEU A 256 3.44 -19.60 2.73
N SER A 257 3.90 -18.45 3.19
CA SER A 257 3.70 -18.00 4.56
C SER A 257 2.21 -17.85 4.88
N ARG A 258 1.41 -17.26 3.97
CA ARG A 258 -0.03 -17.15 4.14
C ARG A 258 -0.72 -18.50 4.28
N THR A 259 -0.40 -19.45 3.40
CA THR A 259 -0.95 -20.82 3.48
C THR A 259 -0.58 -21.52 4.79
N LEU A 260 0.66 -21.33 5.27
CA LEU A 260 1.09 -21.89 6.56
C LEU A 260 0.33 -21.28 7.74
N VAL A 261 0.02 -19.99 7.70
CA VAL A 261 -0.81 -19.33 8.72
C VAL A 261 -2.24 -19.87 8.69
N GLU A 262 -2.84 -20.04 7.52
CA GLU A 262 -4.18 -20.62 7.36
C GLU A 262 -4.24 -22.07 7.88
N GLU A 263 -3.18 -22.82 7.72
CA GLU A 263 -3.02 -24.18 8.26
C GLU A 263 -2.62 -24.21 9.75
N HIS A 264 -2.61 -23.06 10.43
CA HIS A 264 -2.18 -22.93 11.83
C HIS A 264 -0.78 -23.47 12.10
N CYS A 265 0.13 -23.35 11.14
CA CYS A 265 1.50 -23.78 11.23
C CYS A 265 2.43 -22.60 11.48
N MET A 266 2.94 -22.50 12.72
CA MET A 266 3.98 -21.52 13.04
C MET A 266 5.24 -21.82 12.22
N HIS A 267 5.83 -20.77 11.65
CA HIS A 267 7.02 -20.93 10.82
C HIS A 267 7.98 -19.75 10.98
N VAL A 268 9.18 -19.92 10.49
CA VAL A 268 10.22 -18.89 10.52
C VAL A 268 10.58 -18.54 9.08
N VAL A 269 10.57 -17.23 8.78
CA VAL A 269 11.14 -16.72 7.54
C VAL A 269 12.52 -16.17 7.85
N ALA A 270 13.54 -16.64 7.12
CA ALA A 270 14.92 -16.29 7.37
C ALA A 270 15.62 -15.79 6.09
N TRP A 271 16.40 -14.73 6.23
CA TRP A 271 17.27 -14.23 5.14
C TRP A 271 18.59 -13.71 5.69
N PHE A 272 19.57 -13.62 4.81
CA PHE A 272 20.88 -13.06 5.16
C PHE A 272 20.91 -11.58 4.79
N ASP A 273 21.06 -10.72 5.79
CA ASP A 273 21.28 -9.29 5.63
C ASP A 273 22.76 -9.03 5.33
N GLN A 274 23.06 -8.72 4.07
CA GLN A 274 24.45 -8.48 3.61
C GLN A 274 25.05 -7.22 4.21
N LYS A 275 24.24 -6.20 4.53
CA LYS A 275 24.74 -4.94 5.09
C LYS A 275 25.26 -5.12 6.52
N ASN A 276 24.50 -5.85 7.33
CA ASN A 276 24.81 -6.07 8.74
C ASN A 276 25.49 -7.42 8.99
N VAL A 277 25.76 -8.22 7.95
CA VAL A 277 26.40 -9.54 8.00
C VAL A 277 25.75 -10.45 9.05
N ARG A 278 24.42 -10.48 9.07
CA ARG A 278 23.64 -11.28 10.03
C ARG A 278 22.49 -12.03 9.37
N VAL A 279 22.10 -13.13 9.96
CA VAL A 279 20.86 -13.83 9.59
C VAL A 279 19.71 -13.19 10.34
N VAL A 280 18.78 -12.61 9.61
CA VAL A 280 17.52 -12.12 10.14
C VAL A 280 16.54 -13.29 10.15
N ARG A 281 15.83 -13.46 11.27
CA ARG A 281 14.80 -14.49 11.44
C ARG A 281 13.53 -13.81 11.89
N TRP A 282 12.45 -14.03 11.17
CA TRP A 282 11.13 -13.53 11.52
C TRP A 282 10.21 -14.70 11.79
N ARG A 283 9.61 -14.72 12.97
CA ARG A 283 8.69 -15.78 13.38
C ARG A 283 7.26 -15.35 13.05
N VAL A 284 6.57 -16.18 12.27
CA VAL A 284 5.18 -15.96 11.88
C VAL A 284 4.32 -16.96 12.61
N LYS A 285 3.40 -16.46 13.45
CA LYS A 285 2.49 -17.27 14.28
C LYS A 285 1.04 -17.14 13.80
N ASP A 286 0.67 -15.93 13.44
CA ASP A 286 -0.69 -15.50 13.14
C ASP A 286 -0.70 -14.48 11.98
N GLU A 287 -1.88 -13.99 11.67
CA GLU A 287 -2.10 -13.04 10.59
C GLU A 287 -1.43 -11.68 10.87
N GLU A 288 -1.38 -11.26 12.13
CA GLU A 288 -0.75 -9.99 12.52
C GLU A 288 0.76 -10.03 12.26
N THR A 289 1.45 -11.06 12.76
CA THR A 289 2.88 -11.26 12.54
C THR A 289 3.24 -11.54 11.08
N PHE A 290 2.30 -12.08 10.30
CA PHE A 290 2.45 -12.23 8.85
C PHE A 290 2.48 -10.87 8.14
N TYR A 291 1.54 -9.97 8.44
CA TYR A 291 1.56 -8.63 7.85
C TYR A 291 2.75 -7.81 8.32
N GLU A 292 3.16 -7.91 9.58
CA GLU A 292 4.38 -7.27 10.08
C GLU A 292 5.65 -7.74 9.36
N MET A 293 5.71 -9.00 8.94
CA MET A 293 6.83 -9.54 8.15
C MET A 293 6.89 -8.91 6.76
N LEU A 294 5.75 -8.54 6.18
CA LEU A 294 5.67 -7.98 4.82
C LEU A 294 5.99 -6.47 4.78
N TRP A 295 5.97 -5.81 5.94
CA TRP A 295 6.34 -4.39 6.11
C TRP A 295 7.85 -4.21 6.29
#